data_d747b55dda11d33e8cee0ac9f97a3c06
#
_entry.id   d747b55dda11d33e8cee0ac9f97a3c06
#
_cell.length_a   1.000
_cell.length_b   1.000
_cell.length_c   1.000
_cell.angle_alpha   90.00
_cell.angle_beta   90.00
_cell.angle_gamma   90.00
#
_symmetry.space_group_name_H-M   'P 1'
#
loop_
_entity.id
_entity.type
_entity.pdbx_description
1 polymer ?
#
loop_
_entity_poly.entity_id
_entity_poly.type
_entity_poly.pdbx_seq_one_letter_code
_entity_poly.pdbx_strand_id
1 'polypeptide(L)'
;MLISDKATIHESAVVGKDTRIEPGAVIYENCKIGNDCIIGANAVLRPGTHIGNKTIFGPLSISQGDVNIGNNTTISPQSHITMGMSIGSSVFIAPCVVTVNTPEITSAEHGTSKNKSVAVTIPPKIEDYVRIGTGVTVMPGIVIGHHSLIAARCILTKDVPPHSFVIGGKDQIGRIS
;
A
#
# COMPACT_ATOMS: atom_id res chain seq x y z
N MET A 1 -22.26 5.13 9.53
CA MET A 1 -21.55 4.20 8.64
C MET A 1 -22.25 4.23 7.29
N LEU A 2 -21.55 4.57 6.22
CA LEU A 2 -22.10 4.63 4.86
C LEU A 2 -21.49 3.48 4.04
N ILE A 3 -22.09 2.29 4.18
CA ILE A 3 -21.67 1.12 3.40
C ILE A 3 -22.61 0.98 2.21
N SER A 4 -22.04 0.93 1.00
CA SER A 4 -22.80 0.65 -0.21
C SER A 4 -23.35 -0.78 -0.19
N ASP A 5 -24.56 -0.96 -0.64
CA ASP A 5 -25.20 -2.27 -0.88
C ASP A 5 -24.51 -3.08 -2.00
N LYS A 6 -23.67 -2.42 -2.80
CA LYS A 6 -22.86 -3.03 -3.86
C LYS A 6 -21.43 -3.38 -3.41
N ALA A 7 -21.09 -3.19 -2.15
CA ALA A 7 -19.82 -3.63 -1.58
C ALA A 7 -19.94 -5.08 -1.09
N THR A 8 -18.85 -5.84 -1.23
CA THR A 8 -18.75 -7.20 -0.67
C THR A 8 -17.83 -7.17 0.53
N ILE A 9 -18.34 -7.54 1.70
CA ILE A 9 -17.60 -7.52 2.96
C ILE A 9 -17.72 -8.90 3.61
N HIS A 10 -16.56 -9.51 3.87
CA HIS A 10 -16.52 -10.79 4.57
C HIS A 10 -17.00 -10.64 6.01
N GLU A 11 -17.71 -11.63 6.54
CA GLU A 11 -18.33 -11.59 7.88
C GLU A 11 -17.33 -11.38 9.02
N SER A 12 -16.09 -11.86 8.86
CA SER A 12 -15.01 -11.66 9.86
C SER A 12 -14.32 -10.30 9.77
N ALA A 13 -14.65 -9.47 8.78
CA ALA A 13 -14.07 -8.14 8.67
C ALA A 13 -14.70 -7.18 9.69
N VAL A 14 -13.87 -6.34 10.28
CA VAL A 14 -14.29 -5.33 11.24
C VAL A 14 -14.17 -3.95 10.64
N VAL A 15 -15.27 -3.19 10.62
CA VAL A 15 -15.32 -1.83 10.09
C VAL A 15 -15.68 -0.85 11.19
N GLY A 16 -14.85 0.16 11.38
CA GLY A 16 -15.02 1.20 12.39
C GLY A 16 -16.17 2.16 12.10
N LYS A 17 -16.47 3.01 13.10
CA LYS A 17 -17.55 4.00 13.03
C LYS A 17 -17.25 5.04 11.95
N ASP A 18 -18.31 5.59 11.37
CA ASP A 18 -18.29 6.69 10.40
C ASP A 18 -17.41 6.44 9.15
N THR A 19 -17.03 5.18 8.94
CA THR A 19 -16.32 4.72 7.75
C THR A 19 -17.27 4.55 6.59
N ARG A 20 -16.85 5.07 5.42
CA ARG A 20 -17.56 4.95 4.16
C ARG A 20 -16.92 3.88 3.29
N ILE A 21 -17.74 2.97 2.77
CA ILE A 21 -17.32 1.94 1.81
C ILE A 21 -18.13 2.14 0.54
N GLU A 22 -17.44 2.40 -0.55
CA GLU A 22 -18.03 2.77 -1.83
C GLU A 22 -18.43 1.54 -2.67
N PRO A 23 -19.23 1.72 -3.73
CA PRO A 23 -19.73 0.63 -4.56
C PRO A 23 -18.62 -0.24 -5.15
N GLY A 24 -18.82 -1.54 -5.18
CA GLY A 24 -17.89 -2.50 -5.76
C GLY A 24 -16.62 -2.77 -4.95
N ALA A 25 -16.46 -2.14 -3.80
CA ALA A 25 -15.34 -2.47 -2.91
C ALA A 25 -15.48 -3.92 -2.40
N VAL A 26 -14.34 -4.63 -2.33
CA VAL A 26 -14.28 -6.02 -1.85
C VAL A 26 -13.33 -6.09 -0.65
N ILE A 27 -13.87 -6.48 0.49
CA ILE A 27 -13.14 -6.60 1.76
C ILE A 27 -13.17 -8.06 2.19
N TYR A 28 -12.00 -8.68 2.19
CA TYR A 28 -11.82 -10.08 2.52
C TYR A 28 -11.74 -10.32 4.02
N GLU A 29 -11.53 -11.60 4.36
CA GLU A 29 -11.49 -12.08 5.74
C GLU A 29 -10.39 -11.42 6.57
N ASN A 30 -10.66 -11.27 7.87
CA ASN A 30 -9.74 -10.75 8.88
C ASN A 30 -9.23 -9.33 8.61
N CYS A 31 -9.86 -8.59 7.71
CA CYS A 31 -9.56 -7.16 7.52
C CYS A 31 -10.07 -6.36 8.72
N LYS A 32 -9.28 -5.34 9.11
CA LYS A 32 -9.68 -4.39 10.16
C LYS A 32 -9.54 -2.99 9.63
N ILE A 33 -10.64 -2.25 9.60
CA ILE A 33 -10.69 -0.86 9.13
C ILE A 33 -11.09 0.03 10.29
N GLY A 34 -10.30 1.06 10.54
CA GLY A 34 -10.54 2.02 11.62
C GLY A 34 -11.77 2.91 11.42
N ASN A 35 -11.89 3.92 12.25
CA ASN A 35 -12.98 4.89 12.21
C ASN A 35 -12.69 5.99 11.17
N ASP A 36 -13.73 6.65 10.68
CA ASP A 36 -13.66 7.83 9.78
C ASP A 36 -12.87 7.56 8.48
N CYS A 37 -12.83 6.30 8.02
CA CYS A 37 -12.12 5.91 6.81
C CYS A 37 -12.99 6.02 5.55
N ILE A 38 -12.31 6.04 4.41
CA ILE A 38 -12.96 5.93 3.09
C ILE A 38 -12.31 4.79 2.35
N ILE A 39 -13.09 3.80 1.95
CA ILE A 39 -12.69 2.74 1.04
C ILE A 39 -13.36 3.02 -0.29
N GLY A 40 -12.55 3.37 -1.27
CA GLY A 40 -13.00 3.83 -2.58
C GLY A 40 -13.66 2.74 -3.44
N ALA A 41 -14.36 3.17 -4.47
CA ALA A 41 -15.08 2.28 -5.37
C ALA A 41 -14.14 1.26 -6.03
N ASN A 42 -14.58 -0.01 -6.08
CA ASN A 42 -13.84 -1.13 -6.64
C ASN A 42 -12.44 -1.33 -6.00
N ALA A 43 -12.21 -0.81 -4.82
CA ALA A 43 -11.00 -1.11 -4.05
C ALA A 43 -11.05 -2.55 -3.51
N VAL A 44 -9.89 -3.19 -3.42
CA VAL A 44 -9.79 -4.58 -2.93
C VAL A 44 -8.85 -4.63 -1.74
N LEU A 45 -9.38 -5.06 -0.59
CA LEU A 45 -8.60 -5.35 0.60
C LEU A 45 -8.53 -6.86 0.79
N ARG A 46 -7.38 -7.46 0.48
CA ARG A 46 -7.18 -8.90 0.64
C ARG A 46 -6.94 -9.26 2.12
N PRO A 47 -6.99 -10.57 2.46
CA PRO A 47 -6.99 -11.03 3.84
C PRO A 47 -5.93 -10.40 4.75
N GLY A 48 -6.28 -10.14 6.00
CA GLY A 48 -5.35 -9.63 7.00
C GLY A 48 -4.93 -8.16 6.79
N THR A 49 -5.59 -7.41 5.92
CA THR A 49 -5.30 -5.97 5.74
C THR A 49 -5.86 -5.17 6.93
N HIS A 50 -5.00 -4.40 7.58
CA HIS A 50 -5.36 -3.52 8.68
C HIS A 50 -5.16 -2.05 8.27
N ILE A 51 -6.19 -1.23 8.46
CA ILE A 51 -6.20 0.20 8.12
C ILE A 51 -6.53 0.99 9.39
N GLY A 52 -5.69 1.95 9.74
CA GLY A 52 -5.89 2.86 10.87
C GLY A 52 -7.03 3.85 10.64
N ASN A 53 -7.26 4.72 11.61
CA ASN A 53 -8.35 5.71 11.56
C ASN A 53 -8.08 6.83 10.54
N LYS A 54 -9.13 7.45 10.02
CA LYS A 54 -9.07 8.63 9.15
C LYS A 54 -8.21 8.41 7.90
N THR A 55 -8.20 7.19 7.40
CA THR A 55 -7.38 6.78 6.27
C THR A 55 -8.26 6.60 5.04
N ILE A 56 -7.73 7.04 3.90
CA ILE A 56 -8.37 6.89 2.59
C ILE A 56 -7.64 5.81 1.82
N PHE A 57 -8.38 4.79 1.41
CA PHE A 57 -7.91 3.77 0.47
C PHE A 57 -8.65 3.96 -0.85
N GLY A 58 -7.98 4.56 -1.83
CA GLY A 58 -8.56 5.12 -3.04
C GLY A 58 -9.20 4.10 -3.97
N PRO A 59 -10.05 4.55 -4.89
CA PRO A 59 -10.71 3.71 -5.87
C PRO A 59 -9.75 2.88 -6.72
N LEU A 60 -10.14 1.66 -7.07
CA LEU A 60 -9.35 0.74 -7.90
C LEU A 60 -7.98 0.37 -7.33
N SER A 61 -7.72 0.70 -6.06
CA SER A 61 -6.48 0.29 -5.40
C SER A 61 -6.62 -1.11 -4.80
N ILE A 62 -5.51 -1.81 -4.70
CA ILE A 62 -5.46 -3.15 -4.12
C ILE A 62 -4.43 -3.24 -3.00
N SER A 63 -4.82 -3.84 -1.88
CA SER A 63 -3.93 -4.41 -0.88
C SER A 63 -3.86 -5.92 -1.09
N GLN A 64 -2.66 -6.47 -1.24
CA GLN A 64 -2.47 -7.91 -1.48
C GLN A 64 -2.56 -8.79 -0.23
N GLY A 65 -2.85 -8.23 0.92
CA GLY A 65 -3.03 -8.94 2.19
C GLY A 65 -1.88 -8.77 3.18
N ASP A 66 -2.17 -9.03 4.45
CA ASP A 66 -1.23 -8.87 5.57
C ASP A 66 -0.54 -7.48 5.60
N VAL A 67 -1.25 -6.45 5.15
CA VAL A 67 -0.77 -5.08 5.05
C VAL A 67 -1.24 -4.28 6.27
N ASN A 68 -0.33 -3.52 6.87
CA ASN A 68 -0.66 -2.61 7.97
C ASN A 68 -0.48 -1.16 7.50
N ILE A 69 -1.55 -0.37 7.59
CA ILE A 69 -1.58 1.05 7.20
C ILE A 69 -1.96 1.88 8.43
N GLY A 70 -1.15 2.88 8.74
CA GLY A 70 -1.34 3.78 9.87
C GLY A 70 -2.55 4.72 9.72
N ASN A 71 -2.66 5.66 10.67
CA ASN A 71 -3.72 6.64 10.72
C ASN A 71 -3.47 7.82 9.76
N ASN A 72 -4.52 8.55 9.39
CA ASN A 72 -4.44 9.77 8.57
C ASN A 72 -3.67 9.59 7.25
N THR A 73 -3.63 8.38 6.72
CA THR A 73 -2.89 8.03 5.51
C THR A 73 -3.82 8.07 4.30
N THR A 74 -3.29 8.55 3.18
CA THR A 74 -4.02 8.56 1.91
C THR A 74 -3.30 7.70 0.90
N ILE A 75 -3.98 6.68 0.41
CA ILE A 75 -3.58 5.90 -0.75
C ILE A 75 -4.51 6.30 -1.89
N SER A 76 -3.95 6.96 -2.90
CA SER A 76 -4.71 7.48 -4.05
C SER A 76 -5.09 6.37 -5.03
N PRO A 77 -5.99 6.65 -5.99
CA PRO A 77 -6.51 5.64 -6.91
C PRO A 77 -5.46 4.82 -7.66
N GLN A 78 -5.83 3.58 -7.99
CA GLN A 78 -5.03 2.67 -8.83
C GLN A 78 -3.65 2.32 -8.26
N SER A 79 -3.48 2.43 -6.95
CA SER A 79 -2.23 2.03 -6.29
C SER A 79 -2.24 0.56 -5.92
N HIS A 80 -1.09 -0.09 -6.08
CA HIS A 80 -0.89 -1.49 -5.77
C HIS A 80 0.02 -1.63 -4.55
N ILE A 81 -0.55 -2.10 -3.45
CA ILE A 81 0.14 -2.32 -2.17
C ILE A 81 0.38 -3.82 -2.00
N THR A 82 1.63 -4.22 -2.12
CA THR A 82 2.02 -5.62 -2.08
C THR A 82 1.87 -6.24 -0.68
N MET A 83 1.79 -7.55 -0.64
CA MET A 83 1.59 -8.32 0.60
C MET A 83 2.70 -8.07 1.63
N GLY A 84 2.31 -8.02 2.91
CA GLY A 84 3.22 -7.95 4.05
C GLY A 84 3.78 -6.57 4.35
N MET A 85 3.33 -5.52 3.65
CA MET A 85 3.83 -4.16 3.85
C MET A 85 3.41 -3.53 5.17
N SER A 86 4.28 -2.65 5.67
CA SER A 86 3.96 -1.69 6.73
C SER A 86 4.05 -0.27 6.18
N ILE A 87 2.97 0.49 6.30
CA ILE A 87 2.85 1.89 5.91
C ILE A 87 2.50 2.69 7.16
N GLY A 88 3.27 3.70 7.46
CA GLY A 88 3.12 4.55 8.63
C GLY A 88 1.87 5.44 8.60
N SER A 89 1.81 6.33 9.57
CA SER A 89 0.74 7.34 9.72
C SER A 89 1.09 8.62 8.97
N SER A 90 0.06 9.37 8.56
CA SER A 90 0.20 10.65 7.85
C SER A 90 1.02 10.53 6.55
N VAL A 91 0.93 9.37 5.90
CA VAL A 91 1.57 9.10 4.61
C VAL A 91 0.64 9.51 3.48
N PHE A 92 1.21 10.07 2.42
CA PHE A 92 0.52 10.34 1.17
C PHE A 92 1.12 9.54 0.02
N ILE A 93 0.32 8.67 -0.56
CA ILE A 93 0.67 7.88 -1.75
C ILE A 93 -0.21 8.38 -2.91
N ALA A 94 0.42 9.01 -3.90
CA ALA A 94 -0.25 9.52 -5.09
C ALA A 94 -0.75 8.38 -6.02
N PRO A 95 -1.55 8.68 -7.05
CA PRO A 95 -2.10 7.67 -7.95
C PRO A 95 -1.06 6.79 -8.65
N CYS A 96 -1.44 5.56 -8.97
CA CYS A 96 -0.64 4.62 -9.76
C CYS A 96 0.73 4.25 -9.14
N VAL A 97 0.87 4.34 -7.83
CA VAL A 97 2.08 3.83 -7.14
C VAL A 97 2.03 2.32 -7.08
N VAL A 98 3.15 1.68 -7.41
CA VAL A 98 3.29 0.23 -7.39
C VAL A 98 4.39 -0.17 -6.42
N THR A 99 4.09 -1.11 -5.53
CA THR A 99 5.08 -1.69 -4.63
C THR A 99 5.28 -3.17 -4.96
N VAL A 100 6.50 -3.66 -4.80
CA VAL A 100 6.89 -5.03 -5.14
C VAL A 100 7.55 -5.69 -3.93
N ASN A 101 7.27 -6.96 -3.69
CA ASN A 101 7.86 -7.72 -2.57
C ASN A 101 8.69 -8.93 -2.99
N THR A 102 8.68 -9.27 -4.29
CA THR A 102 9.37 -10.46 -4.81
C THR A 102 10.65 -10.02 -5.49
N PRO A 103 11.83 -10.29 -4.91
CA PRO A 103 13.11 -9.86 -5.47
C PRO A 103 13.50 -10.63 -6.74
N GLU A 104 13.02 -11.84 -6.90
CA GLU A 104 13.33 -12.70 -8.05
C GLU A 104 12.07 -12.99 -8.87
N ILE A 105 12.13 -12.64 -10.14
CA ILE A 105 11.08 -13.00 -11.10
C ILE A 105 11.40 -14.38 -11.66
N THR A 106 10.58 -15.38 -11.29
CA THR A 106 10.73 -16.74 -11.77
C THR A 106 9.83 -16.99 -12.98
N SER A 107 10.35 -17.68 -13.99
CA SER A 107 9.54 -18.17 -15.13
C SER A 107 8.64 -19.33 -14.71
N ALA A 108 7.64 -19.64 -15.53
CA ALA A 108 6.76 -20.78 -15.32
C ALA A 108 7.52 -22.12 -15.22
N GLU A 109 8.66 -22.25 -15.89
CA GLU A 109 9.54 -23.42 -15.82
C GLU A 109 10.12 -23.63 -14.41
N HIS A 110 10.33 -22.53 -13.67
CA HIS A 110 10.88 -22.55 -12.32
C HIS A 110 9.82 -22.40 -11.22
N GLY A 111 8.68 -21.81 -11.53
CA GLY A 111 7.69 -21.34 -10.54
C GLY A 111 6.40 -22.15 -10.40
N THR A 112 6.08 -23.05 -11.35
CA THR A 112 4.81 -23.81 -11.34
C THR A 112 4.96 -25.28 -10.96
N SER A 113 6.16 -25.70 -10.56
CA SER A 113 6.36 -27.04 -10.01
C SER A 113 5.49 -27.22 -8.76
N LYS A 114 4.89 -28.40 -8.63
CA LYS A 114 4.11 -28.82 -7.44
C LYS A 114 4.94 -28.76 -6.13
N ASN A 115 6.24 -28.63 -6.23
CA ASN A 115 7.16 -28.27 -5.14
C ASN A 115 7.33 -26.75 -5.10
N LYS A 116 6.33 -26.06 -4.58
CA LYS A 116 6.41 -24.62 -4.25
C LYS A 116 7.55 -24.40 -3.25
N SER A 117 8.73 -24.08 -3.73
CA SER A 117 9.60 -23.21 -2.95
C SER A 117 8.81 -21.90 -2.79
N VAL A 118 8.42 -21.61 -1.56
CA VAL A 118 7.74 -20.35 -1.24
C VAL A 118 8.70 -19.26 -1.71
N ALA A 119 8.29 -18.49 -2.72
CA ALA A 119 9.09 -17.35 -3.16
C ALA A 119 9.39 -16.47 -1.95
N VAL A 120 10.65 -16.21 -1.69
CA VAL A 120 11.05 -15.32 -0.61
C VAL A 120 10.47 -13.95 -0.92
N THR A 121 9.62 -13.45 -0.04
CA THR A 121 9.05 -12.12 -0.17
C THR A 121 9.71 -11.17 0.82
N ILE A 122 10.12 -10.01 0.36
CA ILE A 122 10.72 -8.95 1.17
C ILE A 122 9.92 -7.68 0.91
N PRO A 123 8.83 -7.44 1.67
CA PRO A 123 7.99 -6.29 1.44
C PRO A 123 8.72 -4.99 1.78
N PRO A 124 8.50 -3.91 1.03
CA PRO A 124 9.00 -2.59 1.41
C PRO A 124 8.31 -2.07 2.66
N LYS A 125 8.95 -1.09 3.32
CA LYS A 125 8.42 -0.36 4.47
C LYS A 125 8.38 1.14 4.17
N ILE A 126 7.27 1.79 4.48
CA ILE A 126 7.11 3.24 4.39
C ILE A 126 6.87 3.77 5.80
N GLU A 127 7.73 4.68 6.25
CA GLU A 127 7.61 5.28 7.58
C GLU A 127 6.63 6.46 7.59
N ASP A 128 6.44 7.09 8.76
CA ASP A 128 5.48 8.17 8.97
C ASP A 128 5.82 9.43 8.13
N TYR A 129 4.79 10.19 7.77
CA TYR A 129 4.90 11.49 7.08
C TYR A 129 5.60 11.44 5.71
N VAL A 130 5.72 10.27 5.09
CA VAL A 130 6.28 10.13 3.74
C VAL A 130 5.26 10.58 2.70
N ARG A 131 5.74 11.23 1.65
CA ARG A 131 4.95 11.65 0.50
C ARG A 131 5.52 11.04 -0.79
N ILE A 132 4.69 10.31 -1.50
CA ILE A 132 5.11 9.58 -2.72
C ILE A 132 4.32 10.10 -3.92
N GLY A 133 5.03 10.56 -4.92
CA GLY A 133 4.48 11.09 -6.16
C GLY A 133 3.90 10.00 -7.08
N THR A 134 3.13 10.44 -8.06
CA THR A 134 2.41 9.57 -9.01
C THR A 134 3.35 8.62 -9.77
N GLY A 135 2.93 7.36 -9.89
CA GLY A 135 3.60 6.37 -10.71
C GLY A 135 4.98 5.94 -10.20
N VAL A 136 5.27 6.15 -8.92
CA VAL A 136 6.49 5.65 -8.28
C VAL A 136 6.42 4.13 -8.17
N THR A 137 7.55 3.48 -8.41
CA THR A 137 7.73 2.05 -8.14
C THR A 137 8.68 1.86 -6.97
N VAL A 138 8.26 1.10 -5.96
CA VAL A 138 9.09 0.75 -4.80
C VAL A 138 9.49 -0.70 -4.89
N MET A 139 10.78 -0.95 -5.04
CA MET A 139 11.34 -2.30 -5.20
C MET A 139 11.34 -3.09 -3.88
N PRO A 140 11.52 -4.43 -3.92
CA PRO A 140 11.49 -5.27 -2.73
C PRO A 140 12.49 -4.84 -1.65
N GLY A 141 12.07 -4.90 -0.40
CA GLY A 141 12.90 -4.67 0.78
C GLY A 141 13.26 -3.21 1.07
N ILE A 142 12.85 -2.26 0.23
CA ILE A 142 13.19 -0.84 0.39
C ILE A 142 12.50 -0.25 1.60
N VAL A 143 13.26 0.49 2.40
CA VAL A 143 12.75 1.31 3.50
C VAL A 143 12.75 2.78 3.07
N ILE A 144 11.58 3.43 3.15
CA ILE A 144 11.46 4.88 2.95
C ILE A 144 11.33 5.52 4.33
N GLY A 145 12.39 6.23 4.74
CA GLY A 145 12.48 6.90 6.04
C GLY A 145 11.49 8.07 6.15
N HIS A 146 11.08 8.34 7.39
CA HIS A 146 10.06 9.32 7.72
C HIS A 146 10.35 10.73 7.17
N HIS A 147 9.29 11.50 6.92
CA HIS A 147 9.34 12.88 6.40
C HIS A 147 9.99 13.02 5.01
N SER A 148 10.19 11.91 4.28
CA SER A 148 10.77 11.96 2.94
C SER A 148 9.72 12.28 1.87
N LEU A 149 10.20 12.87 0.77
CA LEU A 149 9.40 13.18 -0.42
C LEU A 149 10.01 12.49 -1.63
N ILE A 150 9.23 11.67 -2.30
CA ILE A 150 9.60 10.96 -3.51
C ILE A 150 8.87 11.63 -4.69
N ALA A 151 9.61 12.18 -5.62
CA ALA A 151 9.05 12.79 -6.82
C ALA A 151 8.35 11.73 -7.72
N ALA A 152 7.45 12.20 -8.57
CA ALA A 152 6.72 11.32 -9.46
C ALA A 152 7.63 10.52 -10.40
N ARG A 153 7.21 9.28 -10.73
CA ARG A 153 7.88 8.36 -11.65
C ARG A 153 9.29 7.90 -11.24
N CYS A 154 9.66 8.04 -9.97
CA CYS A 154 10.87 7.42 -9.46
C CYS A 154 10.73 5.90 -9.37
N ILE A 155 11.84 5.19 -9.57
CA ILE A 155 11.97 3.76 -9.25
C ILE A 155 12.96 3.68 -8.10
N LEU A 156 12.49 3.28 -6.91
CA LEU A 156 13.32 3.17 -5.74
C LEU A 156 13.96 1.78 -5.68
N THR A 157 15.28 1.75 -5.80
CA THR A 157 16.12 0.53 -5.77
C THR A 157 17.04 0.49 -4.55
N LYS A 158 17.02 1.53 -3.71
CA LYS A 158 17.80 1.68 -2.49
C LYS A 158 16.95 2.33 -1.41
N ASP A 159 17.30 2.07 -0.16
CA ASP A 159 16.68 2.74 0.98
C ASP A 159 16.79 4.26 0.87
N VAL A 160 15.75 4.93 1.33
CA VAL A 160 15.67 6.38 1.39
C VAL A 160 15.83 6.80 2.85
N PRO A 161 16.91 7.49 3.22
CA PRO A 161 17.07 7.99 4.59
C PRO A 161 15.95 8.95 4.98
N PRO A 162 15.63 9.11 6.28
CA PRO A 162 14.69 10.12 6.74
C PRO A 162 15.02 11.53 6.25
N HIS A 163 13.98 12.37 6.10
CA HIS A 163 14.12 13.76 5.65
C HIS A 163 14.80 13.91 4.28
N SER A 164 14.58 12.96 3.39
CA SER A 164 15.19 12.98 2.05
C SER A 164 14.20 13.45 0.99
N PHE A 165 14.76 14.05 -0.06
CA PHE A 165 14.05 14.34 -1.30
C PHE A 165 14.65 13.52 -2.44
N VAL A 166 13.85 12.68 -3.09
CA VAL A 166 14.29 11.85 -4.22
C VAL A 166 13.68 12.40 -5.50
N ILE A 167 14.54 12.75 -6.45
CA ILE A 167 14.14 13.23 -7.79
C ILE A 167 14.59 12.23 -8.84
N GLY A 168 13.74 12.01 -9.82
CA GLY A 168 13.77 10.94 -10.80
C GLY A 168 15.07 10.67 -11.55
N GLY A 169 15.07 9.49 -12.15
CA GLY A 169 15.95 9.02 -13.22
C GLY A 169 17.16 8.20 -12.78
N LYS A 170 17.82 8.47 -11.69
CA LYS A 170 18.90 7.68 -11.11
C LYS A 170 19.11 8.07 -9.64
N ASP A 171 18.21 7.63 -8.76
CA ASP A 171 18.39 7.68 -7.29
C ASP A 171 19.12 8.95 -6.76
N GLN A 172 18.75 10.13 -7.24
CA GLN A 172 19.30 11.38 -6.71
C GLN A 172 18.60 11.69 -5.39
N ILE A 173 19.27 11.40 -4.29
CA ILE A 173 18.76 11.65 -2.95
C ILE A 173 19.35 12.96 -2.44
N GLY A 174 18.49 13.96 -2.23
CA GLY A 174 18.81 15.21 -1.52
C GLY A 174 18.20 15.21 -0.11
N ARG A 175 18.60 16.15 0.73
CA ARG A 175 17.96 16.37 2.04
C ARG A 175 16.92 17.48 1.97
N ILE A 176 15.85 17.35 2.73
CA ILE A 176 14.90 18.42 2.99
C ILE A 176 15.37 19.12 4.29
N SER A 177 15.63 20.40 4.20
CA SER A 177 15.94 21.28 5.35
C SER A 177 14.68 21.60 6.14
#